data_65973cf3f68b5b2fd8663c0a3b60dd91
#
_entry.id   65973cf3f68b5b2fd8663c0a3b60dd91
#
_cell.length_a   1.000
_cell.length_b   1.000
_cell.length_c   1.000
_cell.angle_alpha   90.00
_cell.angle_beta   90.00
_cell.angle_gamma   90.00
#
_symmetry.space_group_name_H-M   'P 1'
#
loop_
_entity.id
_entity.type
_entity.pdbx_description
1 polymer ?
#
loop_
_entity_poly.entity_id
_entity_poly.type
_entity_poly.pdbx_seq_one_letter_code
_entity_poly.pdbx_strand_id
1 'polypeptide(L)'
;MIDADKIRDIAIICGLYKSFPRYENLTYEDVLEHTFPSVVLEQYKIHYENDIPIAFTNWAFLSEKAEQRFMKTAELNSEDYKSGTTPWHIDTVCCGNIKDVMKWTKQYFTKLLGYNKPVKWLRVSDDETIKRMTIKYTKGHYA
;
A
#
# COMPACT_ATOMS: atom_id res chain seq x y z
N MET A 1 10.50 -12.66 -12.60
CA MET A 1 9.52 -13.75 -12.82
C MET A 1 8.66 -13.94 -11.59
N ILE A 2 7.36 -14.17 -11.78
CA ILE A 2 6.45 -14.38 -10.67
C ILE A 2 6.43 -15.86 -10.29
N ASP A 3 6.54 -16.16 -9.00
CA ASP A 3 6.53 -17.54 -8.50
C ASP A 3 5.15 -17.95 -7.98
N ALA A 4 5.02 -19.22 -7.54
CA ALA A 4 3.76 -19.76 -7.06
C ALA A 4 3.23 -19.03 -5.84
N ASP A 5 4.11 -18.57 -4.94
CA ASP A 5 3.70 -17.83 -3.74
C ASP A 5 3.09 -16.47 -4.12
N LYS A 6 3.68 -15.78 -5.09
CA LYS A 6 3.14 -14.51 -5.56
C LYS A 6 1.81 -14.68 -6.30
N ILE A 7 1.66 -15.77 -7.06
CA ILE A 7 0.37 -16.08 -7.71
C ILE A 7 -0.71 -16.30 -6.67
N ARG A 8 -0.42 -17.06 -5.62
CA ARG A 8 -1.35 -17.26 -4.51
C ARG A 8 -1.68 -15.93 -3.82
N ASP A 9 -0.68 -15.10 -3.56
CA ASP A 9 -0.87 -13.81 -2.93
C ASP A 9 -1.76 -12.89 -3.77
N ILE A 10 -1.59 -12.89 -5.09
CA ILE A 10 -2.45 -12.12 -6.00
C ILE A 10 -3.92 -12.54 -5.85
N ALA A 11 -4.18 -13.84 -5.78
CA ALA A 11 -5.55 -14.35 -5.61
C ALA A 11 -6.14 -13.90 -4.27
N ILE A 12 -5.34 -13.94 -3.21
CA ILE A 12 -5.74 -13.46 -1.87
C ILE A 12 -6.03 -11.96 -1.90
N ILE A 13 -5.17 -11.18 -2.52
CA ILE A 13 -5.33 -9.72 -2.65
C ILE A 13 -6.63 -9.40 -3.37
N CYS A 14 -6.93 -10.07 -4.48
CA CYS A 14 -8.18 -9.88 -5.21
C CYS A 14 -9.38 -10.15 -4.31
N GLY A 15 -9.34 -11.24 -3.52
CA GLY A 15 -10.39 -11.57 -2.59
C GLY A 15 -10.60 -10.50 -1.52
N LEU A 16 -9.52 -9.96 -0.98
CA LEU A 16 -9.59 -8.89 0.02
C LEU A 16 -10.23 -7.61 -0.56
N TYR A 17 -9.82 -7.19 -1.75
CA TYR A 17 -10.41 -6.02 -2.40
C TYR A 17 -11.90 -6.22 -2.66
N LYS A 18 -12.29 -7.38 -3.18
CA LYS A 18 -13.69 -7.66 -3.49
C LYS A 18 -14.57 -7.76 -2.25
N SER A 19 -13.99 -8.05 -1.10
CA SER A 19 -14.71 -8.11 0.18
C SER A 19 -14.88 -6.75 0.84
N PHE A 20 -14.20 -5.72 0.34
CA PHE A 20 -14.26 -4.37 0.90
C PHE A 20 -15.31 -3.56 0.15
N PRO A 21 -16.34 -3.02 0.83
CA PRO A 21 -17.49 -2.38 0.14
C PRO A 21 -17.10 -1.30 -0.86
N ARG A 22 -16.07 -0.51 -0.54
CA ARG A 22 -15.59 0.56 -1.43
C ARG A 22 -15.12 0.04 -2.78
N TYR A 23 -14.62 -1.21 -2.82
CA TYR A 23 -13.99 -1.79 -4.00
C TYR A 23 -14.76 -2.95 -4.61
N GLU A 24 -15.97 -3.23 -4.12
CA GLU A 24 -16.75 -4.40 -4.58
C GLU A 24 -17.05 -4.39 -6.09
N ASN A 25 -17.09 -3.19 -6.70
CA ASN A 25 -17.38 -3.03 -8.13
C ASN A 25 -16.14 -3.02 -9.01
N LEU A 26 -14.93 -3.08 -8.43
CA LEU A 26 -13.71 -3.19 -9.21
C LEU A 26 -13.63 -4.57 -9.85
N THR A 27 -13.18 -4.62 -11.10
CA THR A 27 -12.89 -5.90 -11.76
C THR A 27 -11.58 -6.47 -11.23
N TYR A 28 -11.36 -7.75 -11.43
CA TYR A 28 -10.06 -8.36 -11.10
C TYR A 28 -8.91 -7.70 -11.88
N GLU A 29 -9.17 -7.30 -13.12
CA GLU A 29 -8.19 -6.60 -13.93
C GLU A 29 -7.81 -5.26 -13.29
N ASP A 30 -8.79 -4.49 -12.80
CA ASP A 30 -8.53 -3.22 -12.09
C ASP A 30 -7.67 -3.45 -10.85
N VAL A 31 -7.98 -4.47 -10.05
CA VAL A 31 -7.21 -4.80 -8.85
C VAL A 31 -5.77 -5.18 -9.23
N LEU A 32 -5.60 -5.96 -10.29
CA LEU A 32 -4.28 -6.38 -10.76
C LEU A 32 -3.45 -5.17 -11.21
N GLU A 33 -4.02 -4.28 -12.03
CA GLU A 33 -3.31 -3.08 -12.47
C GLU A 33 -2.82 -2.25 -11.30
N HIS A 34 -3.63 -2.18 -10.24
CA HIS A 34 -3.35 -1.37 -9.07
C HIS A 34 -2.33 -2.01 -8.11
N THR A 35 -2.22 -3.32 -8.09
CA THR A 35 -1.43 -4.04 -7.08
C THR A 35 -0.25 -4.83 -7.63
N PHE A 36 -0.31 -5.25 -8.88
CA PHE A 36 0.69 -6.14 -9.47
C PHE A 36 2.11 -5.58 -9.39
N PRO A 37 2.35 -4.29 -9.67
CA PRO A 37 3.72 -3.75 -9.57
C PRO A 37 4.31 -3.90 -8.18
N SER A 38 3.54 -3.66 -7.13
CA SER A 38 4.03 -3.81 -5.76
C SER A 38 4.29 -5.26 -5.40
N VAL A 39 3.51 -6.20 -5.94
CA VAL A 39 3.73 -7.63 -5.71
C VAL A 39 5.03 -8.08 -6.35
N VAL A 40 5.27 -7.71 -7.61
CA VAL A 40 6.51 -8.06 -8.34
C VAL A 40 7.73 -7.51 -7.61
N LEU A 41 7.64 -6.30 -7.07
CA LEU A 41 8.74 -5.64 -6.36
C LEU A 41 8.86 -6.05 -4.90
N GLU A 42 7.97 -6.90 -4.41
CA GLU A 42 7.91 -7.31 -3.00
C GLU A 42 7.72 -6.11 -2.05
N GLN A 43 6.96 -5.13 -2.51
CA GLN A 43 6.59 -3.94 -1.74
C GLN A 43 5.14 -4.05 -1.25
N TYR A 44 4.83 -5.13 -0.57
CA TYR A 44 3.50 -5.41 -0.06
C TYR A 44 3.54 -6.34 1.14
N LYS A 45 2.42 -6.40 1.86
CA LYS A 45 2.23 -7.33 2.97
C LYS A 45 0.77 -7.78 3.00
N ILE A 46 0.56 -9.09 3.13
CA ILE A 46 -0.74 -9.67 3.47
C ILE A 46 -0.70 -9.99 4.96
N HIS A 47 -1.69 -9.50 5.70
CA HIS A 47 -1.78 -9.71 7.14
C HIS A 47 -2.76 -10.84 7.42
N TYR A 48 -2.40 -11.71 8.35
CA TYR A 48 -3.18 -12.88 8.71
C TYR A 48 -3.60 -12.82 10.16
N GLU A 49 -4.77 -13.38 10.45
CA GLU A 49 -5.26 -13.59 11.80
C GLU A 49 -5.80 -15.01 11.87
N ASN A 50 -5.19 -15.86 12.72
CA ASN A 50 -5.54 -17.28 12.80
C ASN A 50 -5.50 -17.97 11.42
N ASP A 51 -4.45 -17.70 10.64
CA ASP A 51 -4.23 -18.24 9.30
C ASP A 51 -5.23 -17.78 8.24
N ILE A 52 -6.06 -16.78 8.57
CA ILE A 52 -7.02 -16.18 7.64
C ILE A 52 -6.47 -14.83 7.18
N PRO A 53 -6.36 -14.57 5.87
CA PRO A 53 -5.94 -13.26 5.40
C PRO A 53 -7.01 -12.21 5.71
N ILE A 54 -6.58 -11.13 6.37
CA ILE A 54 -7.50 -10.08 6.81
C ILE A 54 -7.20 -8.71 6.22
N ALA A 55 -6.01 -8.51 5.68
CA ALA A 55 -5.61 -7.19 5.19
C ALA A 55 -4.48 -7.27 4.17
N PHE A 56 -4.41 -6.24 3.36
CA PHE A 56 -3.34 -6.03 2.39
C PHE A 56 -2.83 -4.60 2.53
N THR A 57 -1.52 -4.44 2.49
CA THR A 57 -0.84 -3.15 2.54
C THR A 57 0.23 -3.14 1.45
N ASN A 58 0.34 -2.05 0.70
CA ASN A 58 1.45 -1.90 -0.25
C ASN A 58 2.04 -0.49 -0.19
N TRP A 59 3.23 -0.36 -0.75
CA TRP A 59 3.98 0.90 -0.71
C TRP A 59 4.82 1.05 -1.97
N ALA A 60 5.34 2.27 -2.14
CA ALA A 60 6.17 2.63 -3.27
C ALA A 60 7.26 3.60 -2.84
N PHE A 61 8.31 3.68 -3.63
CA PHE A 61 9.39 4.65 -3.47
C PHE A 61 9.42 5.52 -4.71
N LEU A 62 8.94 6.76 -4.58
CA LEU A 62 8.67 7.62 -5.72
C LEU A 62 9.81 8.61 -5.98
N SER A 63 10.06 8.86 -7.27
CA SER A 63 10.84 10.01 -7.70
C SER A 63 10.04 11.29 -7.48
N GLU A 64 10.71 12.43 -7.48
CA GLU A 64 10.04 13.71 -7.35
C GLU A 64 8.97 13.91 -8.44
N LYS A 65 9.28 13.54 -9.67
CA LYS A 65 8.35 13.64 -10.79
C LYS A 65 7.13 12.75 -10.61
N ALA A 66 7.34 11.49 -10.20
CA ALA A 66 6.25 10.56 -9.95
C ALA A 66 5.39 11.02 -8.77
N GLU A 67 6.02 11.53 -7.70
CA GLU A 67 5.32 12.08 -6.55
C GLU A 67 4.42 13.24 -6.92
N GLN A 68 4.93 14.19 -7.70
CA GLN A 68 4.13 15.35 -8.12
C GLN A 68 2.93 14.92 -8.96
N ARG A 69 3.11 13.98 -9.88
CA ARG A 69 1.99 13.46 -10.69
C ARG A 69 0.98 12.72 -9.82
N PHE A 70 1.45 11.89 -8.90
CA PHE A 70 0.58 11.14 -7.99
C PHE A 70 -0.26 12.08 -7.11
N MET A 71 0.34 13.13 -6.61
CA MET A 71 -0.36 14.13 -5.79
C MET A 71 -1.46 14.86 -6.55
N LYS A 72 -1.34 14.96 -7.88
CA LYS A 72 -2.36 15.60 -8.71
C LYS A 72 -3.46 14.65 -9.17
N THR A 73 -3.10 13.41 -9.50
CA THR A 73 -3.99 12.49 -10.21
C THR A 73 -4.41 11.28 -9.38
N ALA A 74 -3.73 11.01 -8.27
CA ALA A 74 -3.87 9.79 -7.48
C ALA A 74 -3.57 8.52 -8.29
N GLU A 75 -2.83 8.66 -9.39
CA GLU A 75 -2.50 7.54 -10.28
C GLU A 75 -1.00 7.28 -10.32
N LEU A 76 -0.64 6.00 -10.33
CA LEU A 76 0.73 5.53 -10.48
C LEU A 76 0.82 4.58 -11.66
N ASN A 77 1.86 4.75 -12.46
CA ASN A 77 2.23 3.79 -13.49
C ASN A 77 3.10 2.70 -12.84
N SER A 78 3.21 1.55 -13.51
CA SER A 78 3.99 0.44 -12.95
C SER A 78 5.45 0.80 -12.72
N GLU A 79 6.06 1.61 -13.58
CA GLU A 79 7.45 2.05 -13.42
C GLU A 79 7.65 3.04 -12.28
N ASP A 80 6.60 3.60 -11.71
CA ASP A 80 6.70 4.59 -10.64
C ASP A 80 7.01 3.96 -9.28
N TYR A 81 6.61 2.71 -9.06
CA TYR A 81 6.63 2.08 -7.72
C TYR A 81 8.04 1.98 -7.10
N LYS A 82 9.07 2.01 -7.91
CA LYS A 82 10.45 2.01 -7.45
C LYS A 82 11.27 3.01 -8.24
N SER A 83 10.73 4.20 -8.44
CA SER A 83 11.34 5.24 -9.29
C SER A 83 12.27 6.17 -8.53
N GLY A 84 12.25 6.16 -7.21
CA GLY A 84 13.06 7.06 -6.40
C GLY A 84 13.22 6.56 -4.97
N THR A 85 13.34 7.49 -4.04
CA THR A 85 13.65 7.19 -2.63
C THR A 85 12.61 7.70 -1.64
N THR A 86 11.59 8.41 -2.10
CA THR A 86 10.56 8.95 -1.20
C THR A 86 9.51 7.88 -0.89
N PRO A 87 9.39 7.44 0.37
CA PRO A 87 8.46 6.36 0.70
C PRO A 87 7.02 6.85 0.75
N TRP A 88 6.16 6.12 0.08
CA TRP A 88 4.72 6.35 0.05
C TRP A 88 3.98 5.07 0.41
N HIS A 89 3.10 5.17 1.38
CA HIS A 89 2.14 4.11 1.66
C HIS A 89 0.99 4.27 0.66
N ILE A 90 0.73 3.26 -0.15
CA ILE A 90 -0.21 3.40 -1.27
C ILE A 90 -1.61 2.99 -0.84
N ASP A 91 -1.78 1.76 -0.40
CA ASP A 91 -3.10 1.24 -0.05
C ASP A 91 -3.08 0.44 1.24
N THR A 92 -4.21 0.44 1.93
CA THR A 92 -4.51 -0.50 2.99
C THR A 92 -5.96 -0.95 2.82
N VAL A 93 -6.15 -2.24 2.58
CA VAL A 93 -7.48 -2.86 2.57
C VAL A 93 -7.53 -3.78 3.76
N CYS A 94 -8.41 -3.51 4.71
CA CYS A 94 -8.45 -4.24 5.98
C CYS A 94 -9.87 -4.68 6.32
N CYS A 95 -10.05 -5.99 6.46
CA CYS A 95 -11.31 -6.61 6.88
C CYS A 95 -11.25 -7.09 8.33
N GLY A 96 -10.18 -6.75 9.05
CA GLY A 96 -9.96 -7.12 10.43
C GLY A 96 -9.61 -5.93 11.31
N ASN A 97 -8.68 -6.11 12.24
CA ASN A 97 -8.29 -5.05 13.17
C ASN A 97 -7.28 -4.10 12.53
N ILE A 98 -7.77 -2.92 12.13
CA ILE A 98 -6.94 -1.89 11.48
C ILE A 98 -5.79 -1.43 12.38
N LYS A 99 -5.98 -1.42 13.69
CA LYS A 99 -4.93 -0.98 14.63
C LYS A 99 -3.70 -1.86 14.56
N ASP A 100 -3.89 -3.17 14.45
CA ASP A 100 -2.77 -4.12 14.33
C ASP A 100 -2.02 -3.92 13.01
N VAL A 101 -2.76 -3.67 11.93
CA VAL A 101 -2.17 -3.41 10.62
C VAL A 101 -1.34 -2.12 10.65
N MET A 102 -1.87 -1.05 11.23
CA MET A 102 -1.17 0.22 11.33
C MET A 102 0.06 0.13 12.25
N LYS A 103 -0.03 -0.65 13.32
CA LYS A 103 1.11 -0.90 14.21
C LYS A 103 2.22 -1.63 13.45
N TRP A 104 1.87 -2.67 12.68
CA TRP A 104 2.84 -3.37 11.86
C TRP A 104 3.50 -2.44 10.85
N THR A 105 2.69 -1.62 10.18
CA THR A 105 3.17 -0.68 9.16
C THR A 105 4.20 0.29 9.74
N LYS A 106 3.91 0.86 10.90
CA LYS A 106 4.83 1.77 11.57
C LYS A 106 6.13 1.08 11.97
N GLN A 107 6.04 -0.14 12.51
CA GLN A 107 7.22 -0.93 12.88
C GLN A 107 8.07 -1.27 11.65
N TYR A 108 7.42 -1.67 10.56
CA TYR A 108 8.11 -2.03 9.33
C TYR A 108 8.90 -0.84 8.76
N PHE A 109 8.24 0.32 8.62
CA PHE A 109 8.89 1.51 8.09
C PHE A 109 9.96 2.05 9.03
N THR A 110 9.78 1.92 10.35
CA THR A 110 10.81 2.30 11.31
C THR A 110 12.06 1.43 11.12
N LYS A 111 11.87 0.13 10.95
CA LYS A 111 12.99 -0.80 10.71
C LYS A 111 13.68 -0.51 9.37
N LEU A 112 12.89 -0.21 8.35
CA LEU A 112 13.42 0.03 7.00
C LEU A 112 14.13 1.38 6.88
N LEU A 113 13.56 2.44 7.44
CA LEU A 113 13.98 3.83 7.21
C LEU A 113 14.74 4.44 8.39
N GLY A 114 14.55 3.91 9.59
CA GLY A 114 15.07 4.51 10.82
C GLY A 114 14.00 5.33 11.55
N TYR A 115 14.41 5.96 12.65
CA TYR A 115 13.50 6.73 13.49
C TYR A 115 13.23 8.12 12.91
N ASN A 116 12.03 8.64 13.16
CA ASN A 116 11.58 9.98 12.75
C ASN A 116 11.69 10.25 11.26
N LYS A 117 11.39 9.25 10.43
CA LYS A 117 11.42 9.40 8.98
C LYS A 117 10.00 9.56 8.44
N PRO A 118 9.80 10.45 7.46
CA PRO A 118 8.47 10.69 6.91
C PRO A 118 8.04 9.57 5.96
N VAL A 119 6.78 9.19 6.07
CA VAL A 119 6.09 8.33 5.11
C VAL A 119 4.80 9.03 4.73
N LYS A 120 4.56 9.18 3.45
CA LYS A 120 3.42 9.93 2.92
C LYS A 120 2.32 9.02 2.43
N TRP A 121 1.07 9.52 2.43
CA TRP A 121 -0.02 8.86 1.72
C TRP A 121 -1.08 9.87 1.32
N LEU A 122 -1.92 9.48 0.34
CA LEU A 122 -3.05 10.28 -0.08
C LEU A 122 -4.33 9.77 0.58
N ARG A 123 -5.17 10.70 0.98
CA ARG A 123 -6.55 10.41 1.29
C ARG A 123 -7.40 10.72 0.07
N VAL A 124 -8.10 9.70 -0.42
CA VAL A 124 -8.94 9.79 -1.61
C VAL A 124 -10.36 9.46 -1.19
N SER A 125 -11.32 10.26 -1.63
CA SER A 125 -12.73 10.02 -1.35
C SER A 125 -13.30 8.94 -2.28
N ASP A 126 -14.54 8.49 -2.00
CA ASP A 126 -15.18 7.43 -2.77
C ASP A 126 -15.39 7.80 -4.25
N ASP A 127 -15.45 9.09 -4.56
CA ASP A 127 -15.55 9.59 -5.95
C ASP A 127 -14.18 9.80 -6.61
N GLU A 128 -13.13 9.26 -6.00
CA GLU A 128 -11.75 9.36 -6.47
C GLU A 128 -11.15 10.76 -6.42
N THR A 129 -11.80 11.71 -5.74
CA THR A 129 -11.25 13.04 -5.54
C THR A 129 -10.23 13.03 -4.41
N ILE A 130 -9.06 13.64 -4.65
CA ILE A 130 -8.01 13.73 -3.63
C ILE A 130 -8.46 14.68 -2.54
N LYS A 131 -8.58 14.18 -1.30
CA LYS A 131 -8.93 14.99 -0.13
C LYS A 131 -7.73 15.71 0.44
N ARG A 132 -6.64 14.98 0.66
CA ARG A 132 -5.43 15.57 1.24
C ARG A 132 -4.25 14.60 1.14
N MET A 133 -3.06 15.16 1.21
CA MET A 133 -1.83 14.41 1.44
C MET A 133 -1.54 14.43 2.94
N THR A 134 -1.17 13.29 3.49
CA THR A 134 -0.83 13.15 4.90
C THR A 134 0.60 12.64 5.02
N ILE A 135 1.34 13.18 6.00
CA ILE A 135 2.68 12.71 6.33
C ILE A 135 2.63 12.14 7.75
N LYS A 136 3.10 10.91 7.91
CA LYS A 136 3.35 10.36 9.24
C LYS A 136 4.82 9.99 9.37
N TYR A 137 5.30 10.02 10.60
CA TYR A 137 6.69 9.73 10.89
C TYR A 137 6.81 8.34 11.51
N THR A 138 7.89 7.65 11.18
CA THR A 138 8.26 6.42 11.86
C THR A 138 8.44 6.69 13.36
N LYS A 139 8.64 5.65 14.16
CA LYS A 139 8.80 5.84 15.61
C LYS A 139 9.89 6.86 15.92
N GLY A 140 9.65 7.70 16.93
CA GLY A 140 10.65 8.58 17.46
C GLY A 140 11.71 7.79 18.22
N HIS A 141 12.94 8.32 18.22
CA HIS A 141 14.03 7.74 19.02
C HIS A 141 14.00 8.38 20.40
N TYR A 142 13.67 7.57 21.42
CA TYR A 142 13.66 8.02 22.80
C TYR A 142 14.84 7.40 23.53
N ALA A 143 15.57 8.25 24.18
CA ALA A 143 16.67 7.79 25.03
C ALA A 143 16.11 7.11 26.29
#